data_9258bf7192a86599e31815825bd71340
#
_entry.id   9258bf7192a86599e31815825bd71340
#
_cell.length_a   1.000
_cell.length_b   1.000
_cell.length_c   1.000
_cell.angle_alpha   90.00
_cell.angle_beta   90.00
_cell.angle_gamma   90.00
#
_symmetry.space_group_name_H-M   'P 1'
#
loop_
_entity.id
_entity.type
_entity.pdbx_description
1 polymer ?
#
loop_
_entity_poly.entity_id
_entity_poly.type
_entity_poly.pdbx_seq_one_letter_code
_entity_poly.pdbx_strand_id
1 'polypeptide(L)'
;MPELKLAPVHALRGPPAALRPSEYTAALIQVLHARISWARDANALEIGCGSGVVLAALGALGAASLCGIDIENEAVLLSSLLLRELDYHANFEFHRGDMWRPVAGRRFDLIAANLPHFPMEPQEIGCRLPSWSSGGTDGRTLLDRFLDGLPQHLTPGGRVVMTHNGFLDLDVSRSIVDQSGLSLRIAQTILVYISGEKLALMNRDILCAEEGRSIYRYGPYAFGEMHIVEIGSPEALA
;
A
#
# COMPACT_ATOMS: atom_id res chain seq x y z
N MET A 1 6.62 25.30 -13.13
CA MET A 1 6.81 23.96 -12.55
C MET A 1 8.19 23.95 -11.90
N PRO A 2 8.34 23.69 -10.60
CA PRO A 2 9.67 23.57 -10.02
C PRO A 2 10.38 22.37 -10.66
N GLU A 3 11.60 22.58 -11.11
CA GLU A 3 12.45 21.50 -11.62
C GLU A 3 12.67 20.48 -10.51
N LEU A 4 12.25 19.24 -10.78
CA LEU A 4 12.55 18.10 -9.93
C LEU A 4 14.08 17.91 -9.96
N LYS A 5 14.77 18.36 -8.94
CA LYS A 5 16.21 18.02 -8.75
C LYS A 5 16.27 16.55 -8.41
N LEU A 6 16.49 15.72 -9.44
CA LEU A 6 16.81 14.31 -9.25
C LEU A 6 18.13 14.24 -8.47
N ALA A 7 18.06 13.84 -7.19
CA ALA A 7 19.24 13.50 -6.42
C ALA A 7 19.99 12.35 -7.14
N PRO A 8 21.32 12.35 -7.17
CA PRO A 8 22.07 11.31 -7.85
C PRO A 8 21.80 9.95 -7.22
N VAL A 9 21.34 8.99 -8.03
CA VAL A 9 20.98 7.60 -7.68
C VAL A 9 22.15 6.80 -7.05
N HIS A 10 23.31 7.43 -6.85
CA HIS A 10 24.54 6.77 -6.40
C HIS A 10 24.64 6.46 -4.90
N ALA A 11 23.73 6.95 -4.06
CA ALA A 11 23.80 6.74 -2.60
C ALA A 11 23.19 5.39 -2.14
N LEU A 12 22.39 4.72 -2.96
CA LEU A 12 21.73 3.45 -2.60
C LEU A 12 22.54 2.22 -3.08
N ARG A 13 23.83 2.15 -2.79
CA ARG A 13 24.68 0.99 -3.04
C ARG A 13 24.60 -0.01 -1.87
N GLY A 14 23.54 -0.79 -1.83
CA GLY A 14 23.41 -2.00 -1.00
C GLY A 14 22.32 -2.89 -1.57
N PRO A 15 22.25 -4.20 -1.24
CA PRO A 15 21.07 -4.98 -1.54
C PRO A 15 19.90 -4.26 -0.86
N PRO A 16 18.76 -4.05 -1.54
CA PRO A 16 17.66 -3.34 -0.95
C PRO A 16 17.14 -4.14 0.23
N ALA A 17 17.28 -3.56 1.39
CA ALA A 17 16.75 -4.10 2.62
C ALA A 17 15.23 -3.92 2.70
N ALA A 18 14.69 -2.95 1.96
CA ALA A 18 13.26 -2.68 1.84
C ALA A 18 12.71 -3.10 0.47
N LEU A 19 11.39 -3.29 0.38
CA LEU A 19 10.69 -3.60 -0.86
C LEU A 19 10.97 -2.50 -1.91
N ARG A 20 11.41 -2.91 -3.09
CA ARG A 20 11.58 -1.98 -4.21
C ARG A 20 10.22 -1.53 -4.72
N PRO A 21 10.07 -0.25 -5.12
CA PRO A 21 8.89 0.21 -5.83
C PRO A 21 8.59 -0.69 -7.03
N SER A 22 7.32 -1.04 -7.20
CA SER A 22 6.81 -1.90 -8.27
C SER A 22 5.67 -1.22 -8.99
N GLU A 23 5.04 -1.93 -9.92
CA GLU A 23 3.82 -1.50 -10.61
C GLU A 23 2.70 -1.15 -9.62
N TYR A 24 2.61 -1.87 -8.50
CA TYR A 24 1.68 -1.58 -7.40
C TYR A 24 1.92 -0.18 -6.83
N THR A 25 3.18 0.11 -6.51
CA THR A 25 3.60 1.41 -5.98
C THR A 25 3.36 2.53 -6.99
N ALA A 26 3.70 2.28 -8.27
CA ALA A 26 3.51 3.28 -9.33
C ALA A 26 2.04 3.62 -9.55
N ALA A 27 1.14 2.62 -9.58
CA ALA A 27 -0.29 2.84 -9.72
C ALA A 27 -0.89 3.57 -8.51
N LEU A 28 -0.46 3.23 -7.29
CA LEU A 28 -0.86 3.92 -6.07
C LEU A 28 -0.48 5.42 -6.15
N ILE A 29 0.76 5.72 -6.50
CA ILE A 29 1.25 7.10 -6.67
C ILE A 29 0.47 7.82 -7.78
N GLN A 30 0.14 7.16 -8.88
CA GLN A 30 -0.64 7.74 -9.96
C GLN A 30 -2.03 8.19 -9.49
N VAL A 31 -2.71 7.37 -8.69
CA VAL A 31 -4.02 7.75 -8.11
C VAL A 31 -3.87 8.88 -7.11
N LEU A 32 -2.84 8.87 -6.25
CA LEU A 32 -2.55 9.99 -5.33
C LEU A 32 -2.33 11.31 -6.09
N HIS A 33 -1.61 11.29 -7.22
CA HIS A 33 -1.47 12.47 -8.09
C HIS A 33 -2.81 12.94 -8.67
N ALA A 34 -3.68 12.02 -9.07
CA ALA A 34 -5.03 12.37 -9.55
C ALA A 34 -5.93 12.93 -8.42
N ARG A 35 -5.57 12.70 -7.18
CA ARG A 35 -6.25 13.16 -5.95
C ARG A 35 -5.42 14.17 -5.15
N ILE A 36 -4.68 15.03 -5.82
CA ILE A 36 -3.77 16.01 -5.18
C ILE A 36 -4.46 16.86 -4.08
N SER A 37 -5.75 17.16 -4.25
CA SER A 37 -6.53 17.89 -3.24
C SER A 37 -6.70 17.13 -1.92
N TRP A 38 -6.56 15.81 -1.93
CA TRP A 38 -6.63 14.98 -0.72
C TRP A 38 -5.30 14.96 0.04
N ALA A 39 -4.20 15.13 -0.69
CA ALA A 39 -2.86 15.15 -0.10
C ALA A 39 -2.47 16.53 0.45
N ARG A 40 -2.95 17.62 -0.21
CA ARG A 40 -2.59 18.97 0.18
C ARG A 40 -3.04 19.28 1.62
N ASP A 41 -2.10 19.76 2.44
CA ASP A 41 -2.27 20.12 3.85
C ASP A 41 -2.73 18.94 4.75
N ALA A 42 -2.73 17.69 4.23
CA ALA A 42 -3.16 16.52 4.97
C ALA A 42 -2.12 16.05 5.99
N ASN A 43 -2.60 15.55 7.13
CA ASN A 43 -1.83 14.66 7.98
C ASN A 43 -1.91 13.25 7.37
N ALA A 44 -0.84 12.82 6.74
CA ALA A 44 -0.81 11.58 5.96
C ALA A 44 -0.10 10.45 6.71
N LEU A 45 -0.63 9.24 6.56
CA LEU A 45 -0.06 8.00 7.09
C LEU A 45 0.18 7.00 5.96
N GLU A 46 1.31 6.30 5.99
CA GLU A 46 1.51 5.07 5.22
C GLU A 46 1.74 3.89 6.14
N ILE A 47 0.93 2.84 6.01
CA ILE A 47 1.14 1.54 6.66
C ILE A 47 1.89 0.63 5.71
N GLY A 48 3.03 0.07 6.17
CA GLY A 48 3.95 -0.67 5.32
C GLY A 48 4.76 0.27 4.42
N CYS A 49 5.44 1.27 5.01
CA CYS A 49 6.08 2.35 4.25
C CYS A 49 7.28 1.89 3.39
N GLY A 50 7.85 0.72 3.65
CA GLY A 50 8.87 0.09 2.82
C GLY A 50 10.05 1.01 2.48
N SER A 51 10.14 1.45 1.23
CA SER A 51 11.18 2.37 0.77
C SER A 51 10.89 3.85 1.05
N GLY A 52 9.69 4.21 1.53
CA GLY A 52 9.27 5.59 1.76
C GLY A 52 8.85 6.37 0.52
N VAL A 53 8.83 5.75 -0.66
CA VAL A 53 8.58 6.45 -1.92
C VAL A 53 7.14 7.00 -2.03
N VAL A 54 6.15 6.33 -1.42
CA VAL A 54 4.77 6.83 -1.39
C VAL A 54 4.67 8.04 -0.46
N LEU A 55 5.32 8.02 0.70
CA LEU A 55 5.42 9.20 1.58
C LEU A 55 6.15 10.35 0.90
N ALA A 56 7.22 10.04 0.14
CA ALA A 56 7.90 11.05 -0.67
C ALA A 56 6.96 11.69 -1.71
N ALA A 57 6.13 10.88 -2.37
CA ALA A 57 5.11 11.39 -3.29
C ALA A 57 4.07 12.27 -2.57
N LEU A 58 3.58 11.85 -1.40
CA LEU A 58 2.65 12.64 -0.58
C LEU A 58 3.25 13.97 -0.13
N GLY A 59 4.53 13.99 0.26
CA GLY A 59 5.26 15.22 0.57
C GLY A 59 5.35 16.16 -0.63
N ALA A 60 5.66 15.62 -1.82
CA ALA A 60 5.68 16.39 -3.07
C ALA A 60 4.29 16.94 -3.47
N LEU A 61 3.21 16.26 -3.08
CA LEU A 61 1.83 16.70 -3.29
C LEU A 61 1.34 17.71 -2.26
N GLY A 62 2.17 18.05 -1.26
CA GLY A 62 1.90 19.11 -0.29
C GLY A 62 1.27 18.67 1.01
N ALA A 63 1.46 17.43 1.43
CA ALA A 63 1.04 16.98 2.76
C ALA A 63 1.71 17.82 3.87
N ALA A 64 0.96 18.16 4.92
CA ALA A 64 1.47 18.95 6.05
C ALA A 64 2.33 18.11 7.00
N SER A 65 1.96 16.85 7.18
CA SER A 65 2.77 15.90 7.95
C SER A 65 2.73 14.50 7.34
N LEU A 66 3.79 13.74 7.54
CA LEU A 66 3.99 12.41 7.01
C LEU A 66 4.34 11.46 8.15
N CYS A 67 3.58 10.39 8.30
CA CYS A 67 3.85 9.33 9.26
C CYS A 67 4.04 8.00 8.52
N GLY A 68 5.17 7.33 8.73
CA GLY A 68 5.45 6.03 8.14
C GLY A 68 5.53 4.94 9.21
N ILE A 69 4.88 3.81 8.96
CA ILE A 69 4.96 2.63 9.83
C ILE A 69 5.42 1.44 9.01
N ASP A 70 6.37 0.69 9.55
CA ASP A 70 6.77 -0.60 9.00
C ASP A 70 7.17 -1.56 10.13
N ILE A 71 6.99 -2.85 9.90
CA ILE A 71 7.44 -3.87 10.84
C ILE A 71 8.95 -4.07 10.78
N GLU A 72 9.56 -3.77 9.63
CA GLU A 72 10.99 -3.91 9.39
C GLU A 72 11.74 -2.63 9.78
N ASN A 73 12.74 -2.76 10.65
CA ASN A 73 13.56 -1.63 11.07
C ASN A 73 14.34 -0.99 9.92
N GLU A 74 14.77 -1.79 8.95
CA GLU A 74 15.49 -1.32 7.76
C GLU A 74 14.60 -0.46 6.87
N ALA A 75 13.32 -0.81 6.70
CA ALA A 75 12.34 -0.02 5.96
C ALA A 75 12.15 1.37 6.61
N VAL A 76 11.95 1.40 7.92
CA VAL A 76 11.84 2.64 8.70
C VAL A 76 13.08 3.54 8.52
N LEU A 77 14.26 2.94 8.58
CA LEU A 77 15.53 3.68 8.40
C LEU A 77 15.65 4.25 6.98
N LEU A 78 15.42 3.43 5.94
CA LEU A 78 15.53 3.84 4.55
C LEU A 78 14.51 4.94 4.19
N SER A 79 13.27 4.80 4.64
CA SER A 79 12.23 5.81 4.46
C SER A 79 12.62 7.15 5.10
N SER A 80 13.16 7.10 6.32
CA SER A 80 13.65 8.30 7.02
C SER A 80 14.81 8.97 6.26
N LEU A 81 15.75 8.20 5.73
CA LEU A 81 16.87 8.73 4.95
C LEU A 81 16.37 9.38 3.65
N LEU A 82 15.46 8.71 2.93
CA LEU A 82 14.90 9.24 1.69
C LEU A 82 14.22 10.61 1.91
N LEU A 83 13.38 10.73 2.94
CA LEU A 83 12.65 11.98 3.17
C LEU A 83 13.57 13.12 3.62
N ARG A 84 14.63 12.82 4.36
CA ARG A 84 15.65 13.82 4.72
C ARG A 84 16.41 14.35 3.52
N GLU A 85 16.73 13.49 2.53
CA GLU A 85 17.43 13.89 1.31
C GLU A 85 16.58 14.77 0.40
N LEU A 86 15.25 14.64 0.47
CA LEU A 86 14.30 15.36 -0.39
C LEU A 86 13.93 16.75 0.13
N ASP A 87 14.36 17.11 1.34
CA ASP A 87 14.19 18.44 1.96
C ASP A 87 12.76 19.00 1.87
N TYR A 88 11.76 18.15 2.19
CA TYR A 88 10.37 18.59 2.22
C TYR A 88 10.09 19.48 3.42
N HIS A 89 9.18 20.46 3.25
CA HIS A 89 8.70 21.30 4.34
C HIS A 89 7.76 20.58 5.32
N ALA A 90 7.26 19.40 4.95
CA ALA A 90 6.41 18.59 5.80
C ALA A 90 7.17 18.02 7.00
N ASN A 91 6.55 18.05 8.16
CA ASN A 91 7.04 17.28 9.31
C ASN A 91 6.89 15.79 9.02
N PHE A 92 7.91 14.99 9.31
CA PHE A 92 7.82 13.55 9.11
C PHE A 92 8.33 12.77 10.31
N GLU A 93 7.70 11.64 10.56
CA GLU A 93 8.05 10.69 11.60
C GLU A 93 7.90 9.26 11.11
N PHE A 94 8.70 8.37 11.67
CA PHE A 94 8.71 6.96 11.31
C PHE A 94 8.68 6.09 12.56
N HIS A 95 7.87 5.05 12.55
CA HIS A 95 7.73 4.13 13.65
C HIS A 95 7.89 2.68 13.20
N ARG A 96 8.73 1.94 13.91
CA ARG A 96 8.74 0.49 13.79
C ARG A 96 7.59 -0.10 14.58
N GLY A 97 6.76 -0.91 13.93
CA GLY A 97 5.69 -1.61 14.61
C GLY A 97 4.72 -2.33 13.68
N ASP A 98 3.82 -3.07 14.29
CA ASP A 98 2.81 -3.85 13.59
C ASP A 98 1.53 -3.05 13.44
N MET A 99 1.19 -2.78 12.18
CA MET A 99 -0.08 -2.17 11.74
C MET A 99 -0.40 -0.87 12.51
N TRP A 100 -1.53 -0.79 13.18
CA TRP A 100 -2.06 0.39 13.88
C TRP A 100 -1.43 0.67 15.25
N ARG A 101 -0.68 -0.29 15.79
CA ARG A 101 -0.16 -0.22 17.16
C ARG A 101 0.66 1.03 17.45
N PRO A 102 1.59 1.46 16.59
CA PRO A 102 2.39 2.66 16.85
C PRO A 102 1.61 3.97 16.84
N VAL A 103 0.43 3.98 16.21
CA VAL A 103 -0.42 5.18 16.05
C VAL A 103 -1.75 5.05 16.77
N ALA A 104 -1.84 4.20 17.79
CA ALA A 104 -3.05 4.02 18.58
C ALA A 104 -3.58 5.36 19.10
N GLY A 105 -4.87 5.63 18.88
CA GLY A 105 -5.52 6.89 19.28
C GLY A 105 -5.25 8.10 18.38
N ARG A 106 -4.48 7.95 17.30
CA ARG A 106 -4.24 9.01 16.31
C ARG A 106 -5.18 8.86 15.13
N ARG A 107 -5.48 9.99 14.48
CA ARG A 107 -6.30 10.04 13.27
C ARG A 107 -5.58 10.80 12.17
N PHE A 108 -5.85 10.42 10.92
CA PHE A 108 -5.18 10.95 9.73
C PHE A 108 -6.22 11.35 8.68
N ASP A 109 -5.86 12.35 7.88
CA ASP A 109 -6.71 12.87 6.82
C ASP A 109 -6.57 12.02 5.55
N LEU A 110 -5.38 11.45 5.33
CA LEU A 110 -5.10 10.58 4.21
C LEU A 110 -4.25 9.38 4.68
N ILE A 111 -4.72 8.17 4.38
CA ILE A 111 -3.98 6.94 4.67
C ILE A 111 -3.67 6.25 3.36
N ALA A 112 -2.40 5.90 3.14
CA ALA A 112 -1.96 5.08 2.02
C ALA A 112 -1.49 3.70 2.51
N ALA A 113 -1.70 2.65 1.70
CA ALA A 113 -1.19 1.32 2.01
C ALA A 113 -0.93 0.48 0.75
N ASN A 114 0.22 -0.18 0.74
CA ASN A 114 0.56 -1.23 -0.23
C ASN A 114 1.03 -2.46 0.54
N LEU A 115 0.09 -3.16 1.15
CA LEU A 115 0.36 -4.27 2.07
C LEU A 115 0.60 -5.59 1.33
N PRO A 116 1.34 -6.55 1.91
CA PRO A 116 1.36 -7.92 1.44
C PRO A 116 -0.06 -8.53 1.45
N HIS A 117 -0.54 -8.98 0.29
CA HIS A 117 -1.89 -9.55 0.15
C HIS A 117 -1.99 -10.61 -0.96
N PHE A 118 -0.89 -11.35 -1.20
CA PHE A 118 -0.95 -12.57 -2.01
C PHE A 118 -1.40 -13.74 -1.14
N PRO A 119 -2.31 -14.60 -1.64
CA PRO A 119 -2.79 -15.80 -0.93
C PRO A 119 -1.71 -16.89 -0.96
N MET A 120 -0.79 -16.85 -0.01
CA MET A 120 0.30 -17.80 0.14
C MET A 120 0.68 -17.94 1.61
N GLU A 121 1.14 -19.11 2.00
CA GLU A 121 1.62 -19.35 3.36
C GLU A 121 2.84 -18.46 3.68
N PRO A 122 2.90 -17.90 4.89
CA PRO A 122 4.10 -17.22 5.37
C PRO A 122 5.24 -18.25 5.45
N GLN A 123 6.27 -18.09 4.64
CA GLN A 123 7.46 -18.92 4.76
C GLN A 123 8.42 -18.34 5.78
N GLU A 124 9.18 -19.22 6.46
CA GLU A 124 10.12 -18.84 7.51
C GLU A 124 11.17 -17.83 7.04
N ILE A 125 11.64 -17.07 8.00
CA ILE A 125 12.62 -15.97 7.89
C ILE A 125 13.85 -16.43 7.09
N GLY A 126 14.06 -15.87 5.91
CA GLY A 126 15.19 -16.18 5.02
C GLY A 126 14.87 -16.01 3.53
N CYS A 127 13.61 -16.19 3.15
CA CYS A 127 13.12 -15.88 1.80
C CYS A 127 12.29 -14.59 1.84
N ARG A 128 12.87 -13.46 1.45
CA ARG A 128 12.22 -12.15 1.55
C ARG A 128 10.99 -12.00 0.67
N LEU A 129 10.94 -12.64 -0.50
CA LEU A 129 9.82 -12.51 -1.42
C LEU A 129 8.48 -12.95 -0.79
N PRO A 130 8.36 -14.12 -0.12
CA PRO A 130 7.13 -14.50 0.56
C PRO A 130 6.74 -13.55 1.69
N SER A 131 7.70 -13.10 2.53
CA SER A 131 7.39 -12.20 3.65
C SER A 131 6.85 -10.84 3.19
N TRP A 132 7.29 -10.35 2.01
CA TRP A 132 6.81 -9.09 1.44
C TRP A 132 5.56 -9.24 0.57
N SER A 133 5.16 -10.44 0.24
CA SER A 133 4.02 -10.72 -0.64
C SER A 133 2.90 -11.44 0.08
N SER A 134 3.22 -12.28 1.08
CA SER A 134 2.23 -13.14 1.74
C SER A 134 1.24 -12.32 2.59
N GLY A 135 -0.03 -12.46 2.26
CA GLY A 135 -1.16 -12.02 3.07
C GLY A 135 -1.82 -13.15 3.87
N GLY A 136 -1.12 -14.29 4.02
CA GLY A 136 -1.70 -15.51 4.59
C GLY A 136 -2.34 -16.41 3.51
N THR A 137 -2.87 -17.55 3.90
CA THR A 137 -3.43 -18.58 3.01
C THR A 137 -4.48 -18.06 2.03
N ASP A 138 -5.27 -17.09 2.49
CA ASP A 138 -6.34 -16.44 1.71
C ASP A 138 -5.97 -15.03 1.20
N GLY A 139 -4.77 -14.53 1.54
CA GLY A 139 -4.31 -13.20 1.18
C GLY A 139 -4.90 -12.07 2.03
N ARG A 140 -5.72 -12.37 3.03
CA ARG A 140 -6.52 -11.38 3.75
C ARG A 140 -6.03 -11.02 5.14
N THR A 141 -5.07 -11.75 5.69
CA THR A 141 -4.61 -11.59 7.09
C THR A 141 -4.22 -10.16 7.45
N LEU A 142 -3.47 -9.46 6.58
CA LEU A 142 -3.09 -8.06 6.81
C LEU A 142 -4.16 -7.09 6.30
N LEU A 143 -4.81 -7.44 5.19
CA LEU A 143 -5.85 -6.64 4.57
C LEU A 143 -7.03 -6.41 5.53
N ASP A 144 -7.59 -7.46 6.12
CA ASP A 144 -8.73 -7.35 7.02
C ASP A 144 -8.38 -6.57 8.29
N ARG A 145 -7.21 -6.83 8.89
CA ARG A 145 -6.72 -6.06 10.04
C ARG A 145 -6.54 -4.56 9.73
N PHE A 146 -6.14 -4.24 8.49
CA PHE A 146 -6.04 -2.86 8.04
C PHE A 146 -7.42 -2.23 7.92
N LEU A 147 -8.37 -2.90 7.26
CA LEU A 147 -9.73 -2.39 7.06
C LEU A 147 -10.49 -2.22 8.38
N ASP A 148 -10.38 -3.17 9.29
CA ASP A 148 -11.01 -3.13 10.62
C ASP A 148 -10.53 -1.94 11.47
N GLY A 149 -9.28 -1.53 11.31
CA GLY A 149 -8.69 -0.41 12.06
C GLY A 149 -9.05 0.98 11.52
N LEU A 150 -9.51 1.10 10.27
CA LEU A 150 -9.74 2.39 9.62
C LEU A 150 -10.65 3.35 10.39
N PRO A 151 -11.80 2.90 10.96
CA PRO A 151 -12.74 3.82 11.62
C PRO A 151 -12.14 4.56 12.82
N GLN A 152 -11.13 3.96 13.45
CA GLN A 152 -10.46 4.53 14.62
C GLN A 152 -9.34 5.50 14.25
N HIS A 153 -8.85 5.41 12.98
CA HIS A 153 -7.66 6.12 12.51
C HIS A 153 -7.93 7.14 11.40
N LEU A 154 -9.17 7.26 10.91
CA LEU A 154 -9.57 8.31 9.97
C LEU A 154 -10.16 9.51 10.72
N THR A 155 -9.78 10.72 10.29
CA THR A 155 -10.51 11.94 10.66
C THR A 155 -11.90 11.96 10.01
N PRO A 156 -12.86 12.74 10.51
CA PRO A 156 -14.09 13.02 9.77
C PRO A 156 -13.76 13.56 8.36
N GLY A 157 -14.23 12.88 7.32
CA GLY A 157 -13.87 13.21 5.93
C GLY A 157 -12.50 12.70 5.46
N GLY A 158 -11.79 11.97 6.31
CA GLY A 158 -10.53 11.31 5.95
C GLY A 158 -10.72 10.24 4.88
N ARG A 159 -9.66 9.95 4.14
CA ARG A 159 -9.68 9.05 2.97
C ARG A 159 -8.54 8.05 3.01
N VAL A 160 -8.72 6.94 2.33
CA VAL A 160 -7.69 5.91 2.12
C VAL A 160 -7.48 5.71 0.64
N VAL A 161 -6.23 5.50 0.23
CA VAL A 161 -5.86 4.99 -1.09
C VAL A 161 -4.96 3.79 -0.89
N MET A 162 -5.38 2.62 -1.37
CA MET A 162 -4.61 1.39 -1.15
C MET A 162 -4.66 0.44 -2.35
N THR A 163 -3.71 -0.49 -2.38
CA THR A 163 -3.70 -1.59 -3.35
C THR A 163 -4.60 -2.73 -2.88
N HIS A 164 -5.28 -3.38 -3.82
CA HIS A 164 -6.12 -4.57 -3.59
C HIS A 164 -6.03 -5.50 -4.80
N ASN A 165 -5.58 -6.73 -4.60
CA ASN A 165 -5.56 -7.70 -5.70
C ASN A 165 -6.97 -8.13 -6.09
N GLY A 166 -7.25 -8.20 -7.40
CA GLY A 166 -8.56 -8.57 -7.93
C GLY A 166 -8.96 -10.02 -7.63
N PHE A 167 -7.99 -10.89 -7.38
CA PHE A 167 -8.21 -12.28 -6.97
C PHE A 167 -8.50 -12.45 -5.46
N LEU A 168 -8.67 -11.36 -4.73
CA LEU A 168 -9.22 -11.35 -3.38
C LEU A 168 -10.66 -10.83 -3.44
N ASP A 169 -11.54 -11.44 -2.68
CA ASP A 169 -12.95 -11.06 -2.66
C ASP A 169 -13.13 -9.59 -2.21
N LEU A 170 -13.43 -8.73 -3.17
CA LEU A 170 -13.64 -7.29 -2.95
C LEU A 170 -14.94 -7.02 -2.18
N ASP A 171 -15.95 -7.88 -2.29
CA ASP A 171 -17.23 -7.70 -1.58
C ASP A 171 -17.07 -7.97 -0.08
N VAL A 172 -16.17 -8.87 0.31
CA VAL A 172 -15.76 -9.02 1.70
C VAL A 172 -15.12 -7.72 2.21
N SER A 173 -14.21 -7.11 1.44
CA SER A 173 -13.58 -5.84 1.81
C SER A 173 -14.60 -4.70 1.93
N ARG A 174 -15.56 -4.62 1.00
CA ARG A 174 -16.68 -3.68 1.08
C ARG A 174 -17.52 -3.90 2.34
N SER A 175 -17.88 -5.15 2.61
CA SER A 175 -18.68 -5.47 3.79
C SER A 175 -18.01 -5.05 5.10
N ILE A 176 -16.68 -5.18 5.20
CA ILE A 176 -15.93 -4.75 6.39
C ILE A 176 -16.05 -3.23 6.57
N VAL A 177 -15.78 -2.45 5.53
CA VAL A 177 -15.80 -0.98 5.66
C VAL A 177 -17.21 -0.42 5.79
N ASP A 178 -18.21 -1.02 5.13
CA ASP A 178 -19.62 -0.61 5.19
C ASP A 178 -20.19 -0.72 6.62
N GLN A 179 -19.75 -1.71 7.42
CA GLN A 179 -20.13 -1.85 8.82
C GLN A 179 -19.78 -0.63 9.67
N SER A 180 -18.84 0.20 9.20
CA SER A 180 -18.38 1.41 9.89
C SER A 180 -18.84 2.70 9.21
N GLY A 181 -19.78 2.60 8.25
CA GLY A 181 -20.29 3.75 7.51
C GLY A 181 -19.30 4.30 6.47
N LEU A 182 -18.26 3.55 6.15
CA LEU A 182 -17.34 3.86 5.06
C LEU A 182 -17.77 3.14 3.79
N SER A 183 -17.37 3.67 2.64
CA SER A 183 -17.59 3.07 1.33
C SER A 183 -16.26 2.79 0.65
N LEU A 184 -16.23 1.74 -0.18
CA LEU A 184 -15.07 1.37 -0.98
C LEU A 184 -15.42 1.43 -2.46
N ARG A 185 -14.61 2.16 -3.25
CA ARG A 185 -14.72 2.18 -4.72
C ARG A 185 -13.37 1.89 -5.38
N ILE A 186 -13.41 1.34 -6.57
CA ILE A 186 -12.23 1.15 -7.42
C ILE A 186 -11.95 2.47 -8.15
N ALA A 187 -10.74 3.02 -7.95
CA ALA A 187 -10.25 4.18 -8.67
C ALA A 187 -9.56 3.80 -9.98
N GLN A 188 -8.84 2.67 -9.96
CA GLN A 188 -8.08 2.19 -11.12
C GLN A 188 -7.92 0.67 -11.04
N THR A 189 -7.90 0.00 -12.21
CA THR A 189 -7.51 -1.40 -12.35
C THR A 189 -6.38 -1.51 -13.36
N ILE A 190 -5.34 -2.27 -13.02
CA ILE A 190 -4.26 -2.62 -13.93
C ILE A 190 -4.00 -4.12 -13.92
N LEU A 191 -3.39 -4.63 -14.98
CA LEU A 191 -2.84 -5.98 -15.00
C LEU A 191 -1.39 -5.95 -14.56
N VAL A 192 -1.04 -6.79 -13.59
CA VAL A 192 0.32 -6.94 -13.07
C VAL A 192 0.82 -8.35 -13.33
N TYR A 193 2.04 -8.47 -13.82
CA TYR A 193 2.68 -9.76 -14.05
C TYR A 193 2.88 -10.51 -12.73
N ILE A 194 2.46 -11.78 -12.71
CA ILE A 194 2.68 -12.69 -11.59
C ILE A 194 3.80 -13.65 -12.00
N SER A 195 4.94 -13.56 -11.33
CA SER A 195 6.08 -14.43 -11.62
C SER A 195 5.76 -15.91 -11.37
N GLY A 196 6.43 -16.80 -12.10
CA GLY A 196 6.29 -18.26 -11.89
C GLY A 196 6.58 -18.69 -10.45
N GLU A 197 7.53 -18.02 -9.79
CA GLU A 197 7.86 -18.25 -8.39
C GLU A 197 6.66 -17.89 -7.47
N LYS A 198 6.04 -16.73 -7.67
CA LYS A 198 4.82 -16.35 -6.92
C LYS A 198 3.68 -17.33 -7.17
N LEU A 199 3.42 -17.68 -8.44
CA LEU A 199 2.37 -18.64 -8.80
C LEU A 199 2.56 -19.99 -8.12
N ALA A 200 3.81 -20.47 -8.00
CA ALA A 200 4.12 -21.74 -7.36
C ALA A 200 3.83 -21.73 -5.84
N LEU A 201 3.85 -20.54 -5.21
CA LEU A 201 3.59 -20.36 -3.78
C LEU A 201 2.14 -20.02 -3.47
N MET A 202 1.38 -19.52 -4.46
CA MET A 202 -0.02 -19.12 -4.25
C MET A 202 -0.93 -20.32 -3.97
N ASN A 203 -1.98 -20.06 -3.18
CA ASN A 203 -3.04 -21.00 -2.89
C ASN A 203 -3.69 -21.49 -4.20
N ARG A 204 -3.70 -22.83 -4.40
CA ARG A 204 -4.16 -23.45 -5.65
C ARG A 204 -5.66 -23.30 -5.87
N ASP A 205 -6.46 -23.32 -4.79
CA ASP A 205 -7.90 -23.21 -4.91
C ASP A 205 -8.29 -21.80 -5.40
N ILE A 206 -7.62 -20.77 -4.88
CA ILE A 206 -7.81 -19.38 -5.35
C ILE A 206 -7.32 -19.24 -6.79
N LEU A 207 -6.14 -19.79 -7.13
CA LEU A 207 -5.65 -19.76 -8.51
C LEU A 207 -6.66 -20.38 -9.48
N CYS A 208 -7.21 -21.55 -9.15
CA CYS A 208 -8.20 -22.24 -9.99
C CYS A 208 -9.54 -21.47 -10.07
N ALA A 209 -9.98 -20.88 -8.97
CA ALA A 209 -11.23 -20.13 -8.93
C ALA A 209 -11.17 -18.82 -9.71
N GLU A 210 -9.99 -18.20 -9.76
CA GLU A 210 -9.78 -16.87 -10.35
C GLU A 210 -9.20 -16.92 -11.76
N GLU A 211 -8.83 -18.09 -12.27
CA GLU A 211 -8.36 -18.22 -13.65
C GLU A 211 -9.47 -17.88 -14.65
N GLY A 212 -9.18 -16.93 -15.56
CA GLY A 212 -10.12 -16.37 -16.52
C GLY A 212 -11.09 -15.34 -15.95
N ARG A 213 -11.00 -14.99 -14.65
CA ARG A 213 -11.78 -13.94 -13.98
C ARG A 213 -10.92 -12.72 -13.66
N SER A 214 -9.98 -12.88 -12.75
CA SER A 214 -9.03 -11.86 -12.31
C SER A 214 -7.57 -12.27 -12.52
N ILE A 215 -7.33 -13.53 -12.90
CA ILE A 215 -6.02 -14.06 -13.28
C ILE A 215 -6.08 -14.57 -14.71
N TYR A 216 -5.24 -14.03 -15.59
CA TYR A 216 -5.22 -14.34 -17.03
C TYR A 216 -3.90 -14.98 -17.40
N ARG A 217 -3.94 -16.06 -18.18
CA ARG A 217 -2.76 -16.76 -18.69
C ARG A 217 -2.61 -16.57 -20.20
N TYR A 218 -1.39 -16.24 -20.61
CA TYR A 218 -0.98 -16.12 -22.01
C TYR A 218 0.28 -16.95 -22.22
N GLY A 219 0.12 -18.21 -22.56
CA GLY A 219 1.23 -19.17 -22.59
C GLY A 219 1.85 -19.36 -21.21
N PRO A 220 3.18 -19.16 -21.03
CA PRO A 220 3.84 -19.31 -19.74
C PRO A 220 3.64 -18.09 -18.80
N TYR A 221 3.04 -17.03 -19.27
CA TYR A 221 2.88 -15.77 -18.52
C TYR A 221 1.51 -15.69 -17.86
N ALA A 222 1.47 -15.24 -16.62
CA ALA A 222 0.24 -14.97 -15.89
C ALA A 222 0.20 -13.50 -15.45
N PHE A 223 -0.98 -12.93 -15.50
CA PHE A 223 -1.25 -11.56 -15.05
C PHE A 223 -2.46 -11.59 -14.13
N GLY A 224 -2.37 -10.84 -13.03
CA GLY A 224 -3.48 -10.65 -12.11
C GLY A 224 -4.01 -9.22 -12.19
N GLU A 225 -5.32 -9.06 -12.03
CA GLU A 225 -5.88 -7.74 -11.78
C GLU A 225 -5.41 -7.21 -10.44
N MET A 226 -5.04 -5.95 -10.43
CA MET A 226 -4.76 -5.18 -9.24
C MET A 226 -5.55 -3.89 -9.29
N HIS A 227 -6.31 -3.63 -8.25
CA HIS A 227 -7.08 -2.42 -8.08
C HIS A 227 -6.34 -1.44 -7.17
N ILE A 228 -6.41 -0.16 -7.50
CA ILE A 228 -6.26 0.89 -6.50
C ILE A 228 -7.67 1.23 -6.03
N VAL A 229 -7.90 1.08 -4.74
CA VAL A 229 -9.19 1.37 -4.12
C VAL A 229 -9.11 2.63 -3.26
N GLU A 230 -10.21 3.37 -3.25
CA GLU A 230 -10.44 4.53 -2.42
C GLU A 230 -11.49 4.18 -1.36
N ILE A 231 -11.22 4.53 -0.10
CA ILE A 231 -12.14 4.29 1.01
C ILE A 231 -12.34 5.60 1.77
N GLY A 232 -13.58 5.88 2.17
CA GLY A 232 -13.96 7.07 2.95
C GLY A 232 -15.45 7.08 3.20
N SER A 233 -15.97 8.10 3.89
CA SER A 233 -17.42 8.25 3.94
C SER A 233 -17.98 8.51 2.52
N PRO A 234 -19.25 8.18 2.24
CA PRO A 234 -19.85 8.46 0.93
C PRO A 234 -19.67 9.92 0.49
N GLU A 235 -19.80 10.87 1.42
CA GLU A 235 -19.64 12.30 1.16
C GLU A 235 -18.16 12.65 0.86
N ALA A 236 -17.21 11.98 1.51
CA ALA A 236 -15.79 12.21 1.27
C ALA A 236 -15.34 11.68 -0.10
N LEU A 237 -16.03 10.67 -0.64
CA LEU A 237 -15.73 10.09 -1.94
C LEU A 237 -16.53 10.72 -3.09
N ALA A 238 -17.58 11.50 -2.81
CA ALA A 238 -18.34 12.22 -3.82
C ALA A 238 -17.46 13.28 -4.51
#